data_e9588bc1401e1532ad91a45a1fff2cca
#
_entry.id   e9588bc1401e1532ad91a45a1fff2cca
#
_cell.length_a   1.000
_cell.length_b   1.000
_cell.length_c   1.000
_cell.angle_alpha   90.00
_cell.angle_beta   90.00
_cell.angle_gamma   90.00
#
_symmetry.space_group_name_H-M   'P 1'
#
loop_
_entity.id
_entity.type
_entity.pdbx_description
1 polymer ?
#
loop_
_entity_poly.entity_id
_entity_poly.type
_entity_poly.pdbx_seq_one_letter_code
_entity_poly.pdbx_strand_id
1 'polypeptide(L)'
;MLKQERYEAHQEALALTQGQKPTQVVERDGRQVEIWDVRSVRFTDAYPGPVRVVRVREEWTERKRVGQEWKTEAKEQNWIWVVAGDLDGYDGAVVRDIGHVRWKIENNAFGELTQHWHLTHCAHHHPVAVLALLWIKIIAFTLFHAFAILHGKLFRLGKVTMQELRKQIYRSLLCGSPRPFFSG
;
A
#
# COMPACT_ATOMS: atom_id res chain seq x y z
N MET A 1 -1.19 8.80 6.08
CA MET A 1 -1.08 9.68 4.92
C MET A 1 -2.17 10.73 5.00
N LEU A 2 -1.81 12.00 5.09
CA LEU A 2 -2.77 13.10 5.05
C LEU A 2 -3.08 13.40 3.58
N LYS A 3 -4.26 13.00 3.11
CA LYS A 3 -4.74 13.30 1.75
C LYS A 3 -5.54 14.61 1.67
N GLN A 4 -5.84 15.22 2.83
CA GLN A 4 -6.67 16.41 2.86
C GLN A 4 -5.79 17.62 3.19
N GLU A 5 -5.69 18.52 2.24
CA GLU A 5 -5.01 19.82 2.34
C GLU A 5 -5.59 20.72 3.46
N ARG A 6 -6.71 20.31 4.08
CA ARG A 6 -7.42 21.03 5.14
C ARG A 6 -6.85 20.80 6.55
N TYR A 7 -5.98 19.79 6.74
CA TYR A 7 -5.40 19.58 8.06
C TYR A 7 -4.34 20.63 8.36
N GLU A 8 -4.44 21.26 9.52
CA GLU A 8 -3.47 22.27 9.99
C GLU A 8 -2.03 21.74 9.93
N ALA A 9 -1.81 20.50 10.34
CA ALA A 9 -0.49 19.88 10.27
C ALA A 9 0.06 19.76 8.84
N HIS A 10 -0.79 19.60 7.82
CA HIS A 10 -0.36 19.58 6.43
C HIS A 10 0.11 20.98 5.99
N GLN A 11 -0.67 22.01 6.31
CA GLN A 11 -0.35 23.39 5.96
C GLN A 11 0.88 23.88 6.73
N GLU A 12 0.96 23.58 8.02
CA GLU A 12 2.11 23.90 8.86
C GLU A 12 3.40 23.21 8.36
N ALA A 13 3.33 21.92 8.04
CA ALA A 13 4.46 21.19 7.49
C ALA A 13 4.92 21.77 6.15
N LEU A 14 4.00 22.15 5.27
CA LEU A 14 4.35 22.82 4.02
C LEU A 14 5.00 24.18 4.27
N ALA A 15 4.43 25.00 5.15
CA ALA A 15 4.98 26.31 5.49
C ALA A 15 6.39 26.21 6.10
N LEU A 16 6.60 25.27 7.02
CA LEU A 16 7.89 25.04 7.67
C LEU A 16 8.96 24.49 6.72
N THR A 17 8.55 23.77 5.68
CA THR A 17 9.49 23.17 4.70
C THR A 17 9.65 23.98 3.43
N GLN A 18 8.86 25.04 3.25
CA GLN A 18 8.91 25.90 2.06
C GLN A 18 10.22 26.69 2.05
N GLY A 19 10.99 26.56 0.99
CA GLY A 19 12.27 27.25 0.83
C GLY A 19 13.42 26.67 1.67
N GLN A 20 13.19 25.65 2.48
CA GLN A 20 14.25 24.95 3.21
C GLN A 20 14.87 23.85 2.36
N LYS A 21 16.17 23.62 2.57
CA LYS A 21 16.86 22.47 1.99
C LYS A 21 16.31 21.19 2.63
N PRO A 22 16.18 20.07 1.85
CA PRO A 22 15.78 18.81 2.42
C PRO A 22 16.77 18.37 3.51
N THR A 23 16.26 17.77 4.56
CA THR A 23 17.05 17.19 5.66
C THR A 23 17.89 16.02 5.14
N GLN A 24 17.37 15.32 4.14
CA GLN A 24 18.01 14.15 3.56
C GLN A 24 17.63 14.04 2.08
N VAL A 25 18.60 13.62 1.24
CA VAL A 25 18.36 13.25 -0.16
C VAL A 25 18.88 11.85 -0.37
N VAL A 26 18.03 10.95 -0.83
CA VAL A 26 18.39 9.55 -1.06
C VAL A 26 17.85 9.07 -2.40
N GLU A 27 18.45 8.04 -2.94
CA GLU A 27 17.88 7.30 -4.08
C GLU A 27 17.18 6.04 -3.57
N ARG A 28 15.91 5.86 -3.95
CA ARG A 28 15.09 4.71 -3.59
C ARG A 28 14.22 4.29 -4.76
N ASP A 29 14.23 3.00 -5.08
CA ASP A 29 13.41 2.43 -6.15
C ASP A 29 13.59 3.13 -7.52
N GLY A 30 14.82 3.62 -7.83
CA GLY A 30 15.13 4.37 -9.04
C GLY A 30 14.51 5.78 -9.06
N ARG A 31 14.17 6.33 -7.90
CA ARG A 31 13.64 7.68 -7.71
C ARG A 31 14.60 8.50 -6.89
N GLN A 32 14.73 9.78 -7.22
CA GLN A 32 15.34 10.76 -6.35
C GLN A 32 14.31 11.16 -5.30
N VAL A 33 14.68 11.04 -4.04
CA VAL A 33 13.78 11.24 -2.89
C VAL A 33 14.38 12.33 -2.00
N GLU A 34 13.67 13.44 -1.90
CA GLU A 34 13.98 14.54 -0.99
C GLU A 34 13.08 14.43 0.24
N ILE A 35 13.64 14.53 1.42
CA ILE A 35 12.96 14.34 2.69
C ILE A 35 13.14 15.56 3.57
N TRP A 36 12.05 16.10 4.09
CA TRP A 36 11.99 17.09 5.15
C TRP A 36 11.40 16.46 6.40
N ASP A 37 12.11 16.51 7.48
CA ASP A 37 11.74 15.89 8.75
C ASP A 37 11.50 16.99 9.78
N VAL A 38 10.26 17.25 10.11
CA VAL A 38 9.84 18.32 10.99
C VAL A 38 9.26 17.73 12.27
N ARG A 39 9.78 18.14 13.40
CA ARG A 39 9.34 17.69 14.73
C ARG A 39 8.54 18.78 15.42
N SER A 40 7.76 18.36 16.43
CA SER A 40 6.97 19.26 17.29
C SER A 40 5.91 20.06 16.55
N VAL A 41 5.32 19.46 15.51
CA VAL A 41 4.19 20.04 14.78
C VAL A 41 2.89 19.77 15.53
N ARG A 42 2.00 20.75 15.62
CA ARG A 42 0.65 20.57 16.16
C ARG A 42 -0.22 19.85 15.13
N PHE A 43 -0.89 18.80 15.52
CA PHE A 43 -1.67 17.98 14.59
C PHE A 43 -3.16 18.35 14.55
N THR A 44 -3.84 18.23 15.66
CA THR A 44 -5.26 18.59 15.83
C THR A 44 -5.57 18.86 17.30
N ASP A 45 -6.69 19.51 17.59
CA ASP A 45 -7.15 19.70 18.98
C ASP A 45 -7.50 18.38 19.68
N ALA A 46 -7.90 17.36 18.91
CA ALA A 46 -8.16 16.02 19.43
C ALA A 46 -6.90 15.25 19.82
N TYR A 47 -5.73 15.67 19.33
CA TYR A 47 -4.43 15.10 19.68
C TYR A 47 -3.50 16.23 20.14
N PRO A 48 -3.48 16.55 21.43
CA PRO A 48 -2.78 17.72 21.96
C PRO A 48 -1.25 17.59 22.00
N GLY A 49 -0.72 16.39 21.79
CA GLY A 49 0.71 16.14 21.75
C GLY A 49 1.37 16.63 20.46
N PRO A 50 2.66 17.02 20.54
CA PRO A 50 3.42 17.31 19.32
C PRO A 50 3.59 16.04 18.50
N VAL A 51 3.52 16.17 17.17
CA VAL A 51 3.78 15.07 16.22
C VAL A 51 5.00 15.40 15.39
N ARG A 52 5.62 14.35 14.85
CA ARG A 52 6.64 14.45 13.82
C ARG A 52 5.97 14.36 12.44
N VAL A 53 6.34 15.24 11.54
CA VAL A 53 5.85 15.22 10.16
C VAL A 53 7.02 14.98 9.21
N VAL A 54 6.89 13.98 8.38
CA VAL A 54 7.86 13.67 7.33
C VAL A 54 7.22 13.99 5.99
N ARG A 55 7.73 15.05 5.34
CA ARG A 55 7.37 15.40 3.97
C ARG A 55 8.40 14.78 3.04
N VAL A 56 7.92 14.22 1.93
CA VAL A 56 8.77 13.58 0.94
C VAL A 56 8.33 14.03 -0.45
N ARG A 57 9.31 14.38 -1.28
CA ARG A 57 9.15 14.63 -2.70
C ARG A 57 9.94 13.59 -3.46
N GLU A 58 9.27 12.88 -4.36
CA GLU A 58 9.87 11.86 -5.20
C GLU A 58 9.84 12.32 -6.64
N GLU A 59 10.98 12.24 -7.31
CA GLU A 59 11.11 12.55 -8.74
C GLU A 59 11.64 11.33 -9.48
N TRP A 60 11.03 11.03 -10.63
CA TRP A 60 11.49 9.98 -11.52
C TRP A 60 11.13 10.25 -12.96
N THR A 61 11.72 9.52 -13.86
CA THR A 61 11.36 9.55 -15.26
C THR A 61 10.63 8.27 -15.66
N GLU A 62 9.52 8.43 -16.37
CA GLU A 62 8.74 7.31 -16.89
C GLU A 62 8.77 7.33 -18.42
N ARG A 63 9.07 6.18 -19.02
CA ARG A 63 8.95 6.01 -20.48
C ARG A 63 7.57 5.46 -20.82
N LYS A 64 6.81 6.23 -21.57
CA LYS A 64 5.47 5.86 -22.00
C LYS A 64 5.41 5.81 -23.53
N ARG A 65 4.78 4.78 -24.06
CA ARG A 65 4.52 4.68 -25.49
C ARG A 65 3.31 5.52 -25.86
N VAL A 66 3.51 6.50 -26.75
CA VAL A 66 2.45 7.35 -27.30
C VAL A 66 2.41 7.10 -28.81
N GLY A 67 1.44 6.30 -29.24
CA GLY A 67 1.41 5.80 -30.62
C GLY A 67 2.56 4.86 -30.92
N GLN A 68 3.43 5.22 -31.89
CA GLN A 68 4.62 4.44 -32.27
C GLN A 68 5.92 4.94 -31.60
N GLU A 69 5.88 6.06 -30.92
CA GLU A 69 7.04 6.68 -30.29
C GLU A 69 7.11 6.46 -28.79
N TRP A 70 8.33 6.37 -28.25
CA TRP A 70 8.58 6.35 -26.82
C TRP A 70 8.88 7.77 -26.34
N LYS A 71 8.03 8.29 -25.45
CA LYS A 71 8.26 9.58 -24.78
C LYS A 71 8.69 9.36 -23.34
N THR A 72 9.67 10.15 -22.91
CA THR A 72 10.12 10.17 -21.51
C THR A 72 9.48 11.37 -20.84
N GLU A 73 8.74 11.13 -19.77
CA GLU A 73 8.08 12.17 -18.97
C GLU A 73 8.71 12.19 -17.59
N ALA A 74 9.03 13.39 -17.10
CA ALA A 74 9.38 13.59 -15.70
C ALA A 74 8.11 13.52 -14.84
N LYS A 75 8.17 12.77 -13.76
CA LYS A 75 7.09 12.61 -12.79
C LYS A 75 7.56 13.10 -11.43
N GLU A 76 6.66 13.75 -10.73
CA GLU A 76 6.88 14.20 -9.35
C GLU A 76 5.71 13.73 -8.48
N GLN A 77 6.01 13.35 -7.25
CA GLN A 77 4.99 12.99 -6.28
C GLN A 77 5.38 13.49 -4.89
N ASN A 78 4.45 14.14 -4.21
CA ASN A 78 4.61 14.64 -2.87
C ASN A 78 3.79 13.81 -1.87
N TRP A 79 4.42 13.48 -0.74
CA TRP A 79 3.84 12.73 0.35
C TRP A 79 4.05 13.45 1.66
N ILE A 80 3.07 13.36 2.55
CA ILE A 80 3.20 13.83 3.93
C ILE A 80 2.71 12.72 4.85
N TRP A 81 3.59 12.32 5.76
CA TRP A 81 3.27 11.35 6.81
C TRP A 81 3.36 12.02 8.18
N VAL A 82 2.34 11.79 9.00
CA VAL A 82 2.38 12.11 10.42
C VAL A 82 2.83 10.88 11.17
N VAL A 83 3.81 11.07 12.02
CA VAL A 83 4.40 10.01 12.85
C VAL A 83 4.11 10.34 14.29
N ALA A 84 3.55 9.36 15.01
CA ALA A 84 3.27 9.45 16.44
C ALA A 84 3.73 8.18 17.16
N GLY A 85 4.11 8.30 18.44
CA GLY A 85 4.55 7.18 19.26
C GLY A 85 5.98 6.75 18.99
N ASP A 86 6.27 5.46 19.12
CA ASP A 86 7.62 4.89 19.14
C ASP A 86 8.41 5.00 17.82
N LEU A 87 7.80 5.52 16.77
CA LEU A 87 8.45 5.70 15.47
C LEU A 87 9.36 6.94 15.38
N ASP A 88 9.44 7.71 16.44
CA ASP A 88 10.27 8.95 16.48
C ASP A 88 11.78 8.68 16.31
N GLY A 89 12.24 7.48 16.67
CA GLY A 89 13.64 7.07 16.54
C GLY A 89 14.04 6.65 15.12
N TYR A 90 13.09 6.45 14.20
CA TYR A 90 13.41 5.99 12.85
C TYR A 90 13.78 7.15 11.92
N ASP A 91 14.70 6.88 10.99
CA ASP A 91 15.08 7.80 9.93
C ASP A 91 13.90 8.15 9.00
N GLY A 92 13.88 9.35 8.43
CA GLY A 92 12.84 9.81 7.51
C GLY A 92 12.65 8.91 6.30
N ALA A 93 13.71 8.30 5.77
CA ALA A 93 13.65 7.32 4.69
C ALA A 93 12.90 6.04 5.11
N VAL A 94 13.11 5.58 6.35
CA VAL A 94 12.38 4.41 6.89
C VAL A 94 10.90 4.74 7.07
N VAL A 95 10.57 5.94 7.56
CA VAL A 95 9.19 6.41 7.68
C VAL A 95 8.50 6.43 6.31
N ARG A 96 9.19 6.92 5.28
CA ARG A 96 8.71 6.88 3.88
C ARG A 96 8.41 5.44 3.45
N ASP A 97 9.32 4.50 3.67
CA ASP A 97 9.18 3.10 3.25
C ASP A 97 7.99 2.43 3.97
N ILE A 98 7.84 2.64 5.27
CA ILE A 98 6.67 2.19 6.05
C ILE A 98 5.37 2.79 5.49
N GLY A 99 5.36 4.09 5.20
CA GLY A 99 4.22 4.80 4.63
C GLY A 99 3.78 4.22 3.28
N HIS A 100 4.73 3.88 2.40
CA HIS A 100 4.46 3.23 1.12
C HIS A 100 3.93 1.80 1.29
N VAL A 101 4.47 1.02 2.22
CA VAL A 101 3.96 -0.33 2.51
C VAL A 101 2.51 -0.25 2.99
N ARG A 102 2.19 0.68 3.91
CA ARG A 102 0.82 0.89 4.37
C ARG A 102 -0.14 1.25 3.23
N TRP A 103 0.29 2.15 2.34
CA TRP A 103 -0.51 2.55 1.19
C TRP A 103 -0.75 1.38 0.21
N LYS A 104 0.25 0.49 0.02
CA LYS A 104 0.09 -0.74 -0.77
C LYS A 104 -0.96 -1.67 -0.17
N ILE A 105 -1.05 -1.77 1.16
CA ILE A 105 -2.10 -2.55 1.82
C ILE A 105 -3.48 -2.01 1.44
N GLU A 106 -3.69 -0.68 1.53
CA GLU A 106 -4.98 -0.08 1.18
C GLU A 106 -5.34 -0.29 -0.30
N ASN A 107 -4.42 -0.02 -1.21
CA ASN A 107 -4.74 -0.07 -2.64
C ASN A 107 -4.73 -1.48 -3.25
N ASN A 108 -3.80 -2.33 -2.81
CA ASN A 108 -3.68 -3.67 -3.37
C ASN A 108 -4.54 -4.67 -2.60
N ALA A 109 -4.36 -4.79 -1.28
CA ALA A 109 -5.06 -5.81 -0.51
C ALA A 109 -6.55 -5.52 -0.39
N PHE A 110 -6.96 -4.29 -0.01
CA PHE A 110 -8.37 -3.94 0.05
C PHE A 110 -9.01 -3.85 -1.33
N GLY A 111 -8.28 -3.40 -2.35
CA GLY A 111 -8.74 -3.43 -3.73
C GLY A 111 -9.04 -4.86 -4.18
N GLU A 112 -8.14 -5.79 -3.94
CA GLU A 112 -8.33 -7.21 -4.27
C GLU A 112 -9.46 -7.84 -3.44
N LEU A 113 -9.50 -7.59 -2.13
CA LEU A 113 -10.57 -8.07 -1.25
C LEU A 113 -11.95 -7.61 -1.70
N THR A 114 -12.09 -6.36 -2.15
CA THR A 114 -13.38 -5.83 -2.62
C THR A 114 -13.75 -6.35 -4.00
N GLN A 115 -12.82 -6.36 -4.95
CA GLN A 115 -13.08 -6.72 -6.35
C GLN A 115 -13.21 -8.24 -6.57
N HIS A 116 -12.38 -9.02 -5.87
CA HIS A 116 -12.25 -10.44 -6.14
C HIS A 116 -12.75 -11.35 -5.01
N TRP A 117 -12.81 -10.84 -3.79
CA TRP A 117 -13.26 -11.60 -2.61
C TRP A 117 -14.60 -11.11 -2.08
N HIS A 118 -15.23 -10.17 -2.79
CA HIS A 118 -16.54 -9.63 -2.43
C HIS A 118 -16.62 -9.16 -0.96
N LEU A 119 -15.60 -8.44 -0.49
CA LEU A 119 -15.53 -7.97 0.89
C LEU A 119 -16.74 -7.13 1.28
N THR A 120 -17.21 -6.30 0.35
CA THR A 120 -18.36 -5.39 0.54
C THR A 120 -19.72 -6.11 0.43
N HIS A 121 -19.74 -7.36 -0.01
CA HIS A 121 -21.00 -8.12 -0.10
C HIS A 121 -21.44 -8.54 1.30
N CYS A 122 -22.54 -7.95 1.77
CA CYS A 122 -23.17 -8.29 3.04
C CYS A 122 -24.16 -9.45 2.80
N ALA A 123 -23.74 -10.66 3.17
CA ALA A 123 -24.62 -11.84 3.05
C ALA A 123 -25.64 -11.96 4.20
N HIS A 124 -25.45 -11.20 5.28
CA HIS A 124 -26.29 -11.23 6.48
C HIS A 124 -26.26 -9.89 7.20
N HIS A 125 -27.39 -9.46 7.80
CA HIS A 125 -27.46 -8.16 8.46
C HIS A 125 -27.18 -8.20 9.98
N HIS A 126 -27.02 -9.38 10.57
CA HIS A 126 -26.69 -9.50 11.98
C HIS A 126 -25.22 -9.12 12.22
N PRO A 127 -24.91 -8.20 13.16
CA PRO A 127 -23.54 -7.68 13.34
C PRO A 127 -22.48 -8.75 13.58
N VAL A 128 -22.80 -9.76 14.39
CA VAL A 128 -21.88 -10.87 14.70
C VAL A 128 -21.61 -11.70 13.47
N ALA A 129 -22.63 -11.97 12.65
CA ALA A 129 -22.48 -12.74 11.41
C ALA A 129 -21.64 -11.96 10.37
N VAL A 130 -21.83 -10.64 10.26
CA VAL A 130 -21.01 -9.77 9.41
C VAL A 130 -19.55 -9.83 9.84
N LEU A 131 -19.28 -9.71 11.14
CA LEU A 131 -17.92 -9.77 11.68
C LEU A 131 -17.28 -11.15 11.46
N ALA A 132 -18.01 -12.24 11.70
CA ALA A 132 -17.51 -13.58 11.47
C ALA A 132 -17.16 -13.82 10.00
N LEU A 133 -18.05 -13.42 9.07
CA LEU A 133 -17.80 -13.51 7.64
C LEU A 133 -16.61 -12.66 7.19
N LEU A 134 -16.44 -11.48 7.77
CA LEU A 134 -15.28 -10.63 7.51
C LEU A 134 -13.98 -11.32 7.90
N TRP A 135 -13.92 -11.89 9.12
CA TRP A 135 -12.74 -12.64 9.58
C TRP A 135 -12.44 -13.86 8.70
N ILE A 136 -13.47 -14.63 8.33
CA ILE A 136 -13.31 -15.78 7.43
C ILE A 136 -12.71 -15.33 6.09
N LYS A 137 -13.21 -14.26 5.49
CA LYS A 137 -12.67 -13.72 4.23
C LYS A 137 -11.21 -13.27 4.38
N ILE A 138 -10.86 -12.57 5.46
CA ILE A 138 -9.49 -12.12 5.72
C ILE A 138 -8.54 -13.31 5.91
N ILE A 139 -8.95 -14.31 6.68
CA ILE A 139 -8.15 -15.54 6.90
C ILE A 139 -7.94 -16.27 5.57
N ALA A 140 -9.01 -16.49 4.80
CA ALA A 140 -8.94 -17.16 3.50
C ALA A 140 -8.03 -16.40 2.52
N PHE A 141 -8.13 -15.08 2.47
CA PHE A 141 -7.28 -14.21 1.68
C PHE A 141 -5.79 -14.34 2.10
N THR A 142 -5.52 -14.31 3.40
CA THR A 142 -4.16 -14.42 3.94
C THR A 142 -3.55 -15.79 3.62
N LEU A 143 -4.31 -16.87 3.83
CA LEU A 143 -3.86 -18.22 3.50
C LEU A 143 -3.60 -18.40 2.01
N PHE A 144 -4.47 -17.85 1.16
CA PHE A 144 -4.29 -17.88 -0.29
C PHE A 144 -3.00 -17.19 -0.72
N HIS A 145 -2.72 -15.98 -0.21
CA HIS A 145 -1.50 -15.26 -0.53
C HIS A 145 -0.25 -15.94 0.05
N ALA A 146 -0.32 -16.47 1.28
CA ALA A 146 0.77 -17.24 1.85
C ALA A 146 1.10 -18.48 0.97
N PHE A 147 0.07 -19.21 0.54
CA PHE A 147 0.23 -20.33 -0.38
C PHE A 147 0.87 -19.90 -1.71
N ALA A 148 0.39 -18.82 -2.30
CA ALA A 148 0.93 -18.29 -3.56
C ALA A 148 2.40 -17.84 -3.43
N ILE A 149 2.79 -17.25 -2.30
CA ILE A 149 4.18 -16.84 -2.04
C ILE A 149 5.08 -18.07 -1.86
N LEU A 150 4.67 -19.03 -1.05
CA LEU A 150 5.44 -20.25 -0.79
C LEU A 150 5.65 -21.08 -2.06
N HIS A 151 4.65 -21.13 -2.92
CA HIS A 151 4.68 -21.89 -4.18
C HIS A 151 4.94 -21.03 -5.42
N GLY A 152 5.37 -19.78 -5.25
CA GLY A 152 5.52 -18.79 -6.33
C GLY A 152 6.44 -19.22 -7.48
N LYS A 153 7.40 -20.11 -7.23
CA LYS A 153 8.25 -20.69 -8.30
C LYS A 153 7.41 -21.54 -9.27
N LEU A 154 6.48 -22.35 -8.74
CA LEU A 154 5.60 -23.21 -9.54
C LEU A 154 4.64 -22.37 -10.42
N PHE A 155 4.14 -21.24 -9.89
CA PHE A 155 3.27 -20.34 -10.65
C PHE A 155 3.99 -19.60 -11.77
N ARG A 156 5.25 -19.20 -11.54
CA ARG A 156 6.08 -18.56 -12.59
C ARG A 156 6.38 -19.50 -13.76
N LEU A 157 6.61 -20.78 -13.48
CA LEU A 157 6.83 -21.79 -14.52
C LEU A 157 5.56 -22.06 -15.34
N GLY A 158 4.38 -22.04 -14.70
CA GLY A 158 3.10 -22.35 -15.36
C GLY A 158 2.37 -21.16 -15.99
N LYS A 159 2.90 -19.94 -15.93
CA LYS A 159 2.22 -18.70 -16.38
C LYS A 159 0.78 -18.56 -15.82
N VAL A 160 0.51 -19.13 -14.66
CA VAL A 160 -0.80 -19.11 -14.03
C VAL A 160 -1.04 -17.78 -13.33
N THR A 161 -2.14 -17.11 -13.63
CA THR A 161 -2.52 -15.87 -12.93
C THR A 161 -3.12 -16.16 -11.57
N MET A 162 -3.08 -15.19 -10.64
CA MET A 162 -3.71 -15.31 -9.31
C MET A 162 -5.21 -15.62 -9.41
N GLN A 163 -5.89 -15.07 -10.41
CA GLN A 163 -7.31 -15.34 -10.65
C GLN A 163 -7.56 -16.80 -11.08
N GLU A 164 -6.72 -17.33 -11.95
CA GLU A 164 -6.84 -18.72 -12.40
C GLU A 164 -6.52 -19.69 -11.27
N LEU A 165 -5.48 -19.41 -10.47
CA LEU A 165 -5.18 -20.18 -9.27
C LEU A 165 -6.37 -20.24 -8.32
N ARG A 166 -7.00 -19.10 -8.04
CA ARG A 166 -8.19 -19.05 -7.17
C ARG A 166 -9.34 -19.90 -7.72
N LYS A 167 -9.60 -19.83 -9.03
CA LYS A 167 -10.63 -20.65 -9.68
C LYS A 167 -10.32 -22.16 -9.56
N GLN A 168 -9.06 -22.53 -9.73
CA GLN A 168 -8.64 -23.92 -9.63
C GLN A 168 -8.80 -24.46 -8.20
N ILE A 169 -8.35 -23.69 -7.18
CA ILE A 169 -8.54 -24.04 -5.77
C ILE A 169 -10.04 -24.19 -5.47
N TYR A 170 -10.86 -23.22 -5.88
CA TYR A 170 -12.30 -23.26 -5.65
C TYR A 170 -12.94 -24.50 -6.28
N ARG A 171 -12.61 -24.82 -7.54
CA ARG A 171 -13.09 -26.01 -8.22
C ARG A 171 -12.67 -27.31 -7.52
N SER A 172 -11.40 -27.38 -7.06
CA SER A 172 -10.88 -28.53 -6.33
C SER A 172 -11.62 -28.77 -5.01
N LEU A 173 -11.94 -27.69 -4.29
CA LEU A 173 -12.71 -27.77 -3.04
C LEU A 173 -14.16 -28.22 -3.27
N LEU A 174 -14.80 -27.77 -4.35
CA LEU A 174 -16.18 -28.16 -4.66
C LEU A 174 -16.30 -29.57 -5.22
N CYS A 175 -15.36 -29.99 -6.06
CA CYS A 175 -15.46 -31.27 -6.78
C CYS A 175 -14.83 -32.43 -6.00
N GLY A 176 -14.20 -32.19 -4.85
CA GLY A 176 -13.60 -33.24 -4.01
C GLY A 176 -12.48 -34.04 -4.67
N SER A 177 -12.05 -33.67 -5.88
CA SER A 177 -11.00 -34.34 -6.63
C SER A 177 -9.81 -33.41 -6.78
N PRO A 178 -8.68 -33.69 -6.14
CA PRO A 178 -7.45 -32.96 -6.42
C PRO A 178 -6.98 -33.30 -7.83
N ARG A 179 -7.37 -32.49 -8.82
CA ARG A 179 -6.65 -32.52 -10.09
C ARG A 179 -5.24 -31.99 -9.83
N PRO A 180 -4.18 -32.67 -10.31
CA PRO A 180 -2.84 -32.15 -10.15
C PRO A 180 -2.80 -30.74 -10.76
N PHE A 181 -2.29 -29.77 -9.95
CA PHE A 181 -2.17 -28.38 -10.36
C PHE A 181 -1.26 -28.19 -11.59
N PHE A 182 -0.50 -29.23 -11.94
CA PHE A 182 0.52 -29.23 -12.99
C PHE A 182 0.51 -30.59 -13.69
N SER A 183 -0.37 -30.74 -14.66
CA SER A 183 -0.27 -31.79 -15.66
C SER A 183 0.09 -31.11 -16.99
N GLY A 184 1.36 -31.14 -17.33
CA GLY A 184 1.88 -30.68 -18.62
C GLY A 184 3.33 -31.05 -18.70
#